data_a788d056ea6b877f7d4e39a30cce67a2
#
_entry.id   a788d056ea6b877f7d4e39a30cce67a2
#
_cell.length_a   1.000
_cell.length_b   1.000
_cell.length_c   1.000
_cell.angle_alpha   90.00
_cell.angle_beta   90.00
_cell.angle_gamma   90.00
#
_symmetry.space_group_name_H-M   'P 1'
#
loop_
_entity.id
_entity.type
_entity.pdbx_description
1 polymer ?
#
loop_
_entity_poly.entity_id
_entity_poly.type
_entity_poly.pdbx_seq_one_letter_code
_entity_poly.pdbx_strand_id
1 'polypeptide(L)'
;MRTASLFILALSCWTAGCGAPASPSDTALDGTVVRGPIQPVCQVDVRCDAPFSASFTVQQGDRVVAAFRSDSQGHFEVPLARGMYVVVPGPDAPIISPKAQAKDVVVGPKGLTTVLLHFDTGIR
;
A
#
# COMPACT_ATOMS: atom_id res chain seq x y z
N MET A 1 55.20 44.40 10.67
CA MET A 1 54.89 43.93 10.79
C MET A 1 53.98 43.34 10.65
N ARG A 2 53.43 42.84 10.31
CA ARG A 2 52.57 42.32 10.22
C ARG A 2 51.99 41.38 10.34
N THR A 3 51.34 40.87 10.31
CA THR A 3 50.70 40.12 10.63
C THR A 3 49.81 39.51 10.08
N ALA A 4 49.57 38.79 9.73
CA ALA A 4 48.78 38.09 9.16
C ALA A 4 47.84 37.45 9.68
N SER A 5 47.07 37.37 9.58
CA SER A 5 46.14 36.79 10.14
C SER A 5 45.44 35.90 9.53
N LEU A 6 45.14 35.28 9.53
CA LEU A 6 44.48 34.34 9.02
C LEU A 6 43.40 33.88 9.37
N PHE A 7 42.71 33.40 9.05
CA PHE A 7 41.66 32.85 9.32
C PHE A 7 41.14 31.87 8.85
N ILE A 8 40.63 31.33 8.91
CA ILE A 8 40.10 30.33 8.65
C ILE A 8 38.96 30.07 8.77
N LEU A 9 38.41 29.71 8.39
CA LEU A 9 37.30 29.39 8.47
C LEU A 9 36.87 28.28 8.43
N ALA A 10 36.42 27.70 8.54
CA ALA A 10 35.91 26.65 8.74
C ALA A 10 34.75 26.37 8.37
N LEU A 11 34.29 25.98 8.00
CA LEU A 11 33.26 25.60 7.64
C LEU A 11 32.57 24.71 7.95
N SER A 12 32.09 24.20 8.03
CA SER A 12 31.30 23.46 8.41
C SER A 12 30.37 22.92 7.83
N CYS A 13 30.00 22.27 7.56
CA CYS A 13 29.14 21.69 7.01
C CYS A 13 28.22 21.11 7.42
N TRP A 14 27.67 20.71 7.33
CA TRP A 14 26.76 20.14 7.64
C TRP A 14 26.02 19.42 7.20
N THR A 15 25.56 18.91 7.06
CA THR A 15 24.90 18.24 6.81
C THR A 15 23.89 17.91 6.93
N ALA A 16 23.37 17.73 6.74
CA ALA A 16 22.39 17.50 6.83
C ALA A 16 21.65 16.73 6.79
N GLY A 17 21.53 16.17 6.78
CA GLY A 17 20.75 15.35 6.95
C GLY A 17 19.65 15.28 6.70
N CYS A 18 19.23 15.29 6.40
CA CYS A 18 18.24 15.17 6.26
C CYS A 18 17.38 14.54 6.23
N GLY A 19 17.08 14.43 6.40
CA GLY A 19 15.97 14.04 6.36
C GLY A 19 15.54 12.83 6.18
N ALA A 20 15.80 12.18 6.59
CA ALA A 20 15.43 11.06 6.53
C ALA A 20 14.31 10.83 6.94
N PRO A 21 13.64 10.60 6.48
CA PRO A 21 12.57 10.41 6.83
C PRO A 21 12.29 9.30 7.40
N ALA A 22 11.61 9.10 7.52
CA ALA A 22 11.17 8.12 8.01
C ALA A 22 11.69 7.02 7.60
N SER A 23 12.04 6.37 8.26
CA SER A 23 12.55 5.28 7.92
C SER A 23 11.65 4.50 7.29
N PRO A 24 12.00 3.84 6.49
CA PRO A 24 11.23 3.00 5.86
C PRO A 24 10.73 2.07 6.77
N SER A 25 9.62 1.67 6.62
CA SER A 25 9.13 0.65 7.41
C SER A 25 9.83 -0.58 7.11
N ASP A 26 10.19 -1.31 8.07
CA ASP A 26 10.72 -2.62 7.88
C ASP A 26 9.62 -3.58 7.54
N THR A 27 8.39 -3.15 7.48
CA THR A 27 7.25 -4.00 7.27
C THR A 27 6.48 -3.54 6.05
N ALA A 28 5.72 -4.43 5.46
CA ALA A 28 4.94 -4.10 4.29
C ALA A 28 3.74 -5.03 4.22
N LEU A 29 2.73 -4.59 3.51
CA LEU A 29 1.57 -5.40 3.23
C LEU A 29 1.74 -5.93 1.81
N ASP A 30 1.69 -7.24 1.66
CA ASP A 30 1.82 -7.90 0.38
C ASP A 30 0.54 -8.68 0.14
N GLY A 31 0.00 -8.61 -1.02
CA GLY A 31 -1.24 -9.31 -1.21
C GLY A 31 -1.69 -9.44 -2.63
N THR A 32 -2.85 -10.05 -2.76
CA THR A 32 -3.49 -10.25 -4.04
C THR A 32 -4.94 -9.84 -3.90
N VAL A 33 -5.47 -9.18 -4.92
CA VAL A 33 -6.87 -8.82 -4.96
C VAL A 33 -7.56 -9.63 -6.03
N VAL A 34 -8.69 -10.21 -5.70
CA VAL A 34 -9.49 -10.97 -6.65
C VAL A 34 -10.94 -10.52 -6.54
N ARG A 35 -11.66 -10.72 -7.60
CA ARG A 35 -13.08 -10.41 -7.63
C ARG A 35 -13.86 -11.64 -8.06
N GLY A 36 -15.04 -11.76 -7.57
CA GLY A 36 -15.92 -12.86 -7.96
C GLY A 36 -17.34 -12.63 -7.49
N PRO A 37 -18.28 -13.35 -8.04
CA PRO A 37 -18.09 -14.32 -9.12
C PRO A 37 -17.87 -13.62 -10.44
N ILE A 38 -17.18 -14.25 -11.35
CA ILE A 38 -16.92 -13.67 -12.66
C ILE A 38 -17.96 -14.12 -13.68
N GLN A 39 -18.90 -14.91 -13.24
CA GLN A 39 -20.01 -15.36 -14.07
C GLN A 39 -21.20 -15.68 -13.17
N PRO A 40 -22.41 -15.64 -13.69
CA PRO A 40 -23.60 -15.82 -12.85
C PRO A 40 -23.72 -17.17 -12.19
N VAL A 41 -23.19 -18.21 -12.82
CA VAL A 41 -23.25 -19.55 -12.27
C VAL A 41 -21.84 -20.06 -12.11
N CYS A 42 -21.45 -20.37 -10.90
CA CYS A 42 -20.13 -20.90 -10.64
C CYS A 42 -20.21 -22.41 -10.52
N GLN A 43 -19.37 -23.08 -11.29
CA GLN A 43 -19.36 -24.53 -11.30
C GLN A 43 -18.32 -25.07 -10.34
N VAL A 44 -18.59 -26.25 -9.83
CA VAL A 44 -17.65 -26.91 -8.93
C VAL A 44 -16.37 -27.16 -9.70
N ASP A 45 -15.24 -26.91 -9.06
CA ASP A 45 -13.92 -27.14 -9.61
C ASP A 45 -13.56 -26.21 -10.77
N VAL A 46 -14.36 -25.18 -11.01
CA VAL A 46 -14.04 -24.16 -11.99
C VAL A 46 -13.86 -22.84 -11.27
N ARG A 47 -12.77 -22.16 -11.58
CA ARG A 47 -12.50 -20.93 -10.92
C ARG A 47 -13.59 -19.93 -11.21
N CYS A 48 -14.10 -19.29 -10.21
CA CYS A 48 -15.18 -18.33 -10.34
C CYS A 48 -14.76 -16.94 -9.89
N ASP A 49 -13.49 -16.74 -9.70
CA ASP A 49 -12.96 -15.43 -9.37
C ASP A 49 -11.75 -15.16 -10.25
N ALA A 50 -11.31 -13.94 -10.26
CA ALA A 50 -10.16 -13.57 -11.07
C ALA A 50 -9.43 -12.41 -10.42
N PRO A 51 -8.11 -12.39 -10.56
CA PRO A 51 -7.36 -11.23 -10.10
C PRO A 51 -7.66 -10.03 -10.98
N PHE A 52 -7.45 -8.85 -10.46
CA PHE A 52 -7.70 -7.64 -11.24
C PHE A 52 -6.74 -6.52 -10.85
N SER A 53 -6.59 -5.57 -11.76
CA SER A 53 -5.75 -4.42 -11.55
C SER A 53 -6.63 -3.21 -11.26
N ALA A 54 -6.38 -2.51 -10.19
CA ALA A 54 -7.13 -1.31 -9.83
C ALA A 54 -6.35 -0.50 -8.81
N SER A 55 -6.79 0.70 -8.57
CA SER A 55 -6.18 1.56 -7.57
C SER A 55 -6.86 1.38 -6.24
N PHE A 56 -6.08 1.49 -5.19
CA PHE A 56 -6.58 1.36 -3.82
C PHE A 56 -5.93 2.43 -2.95
N THR A 57 -6.62 2.84 -1.92
CA THR A 57 -6.02 3.70 -0.91
C THR A 57 -5.97 2.95 0.41
N VAL A 58 -5.00 3.27 1.23
CA VAL A 58 -4.85 2.69 2.55
C VAL A 58 -5.09 3.80 3.55
N GLN A 59 -6.02 3.57 4.45
CA GLN A 59 -6.38 4.57 5.45
C GLN A 59 -6.07 4.07 6.85
N GLN A 60 -5.74 5.00 7.70
CA GLN A 60 -5.59 4.70 9.10
C GLN A 60 -6.35 5.79 9.83
N GLY A 61 -7.43 5.44 10.49
CA GLY A 61 -8.33 6.41 11.04
C GLY A 61 -8.95 7.23 9.91
N ASP A 62 -8.85 8.53 9.99
CA ASP A 62 -9.43 9.41 8.98
C ASP A 62 -8.46 9.77 7.90
N ARG A 63 -7.27 9.22 7.89
CA ARG A 63 -6.25 9.69 6.96
C ARG A 63 -5.85 8.66 5.97
N VAL A 64 -5.62 9.07 4.75
CA VAL A 64 -5.02 8.23 3.74
C VAL A 64 -3.52 8.25 3.99
N VAL A 65 -2.94 7.11 4.27
CA VAL A 65 -1.51 7.02 4.57
C VAL A 65 -0.71 6.41 3.42
N ALA A 66 -1.37 5.79 2.46
CA ALA A 66 -0.68 5.21 1.33
C ALA A 66 -1.68 4.92 0.22
N ALA A 67 -1.16 4.63 -0.94
CA ALA A 67 -1.98 4.21 -2.07
C ALA A 67 -1.17 3.23 -2.88
N PHE A 68 -1.85 2.34 -3.58
CA PHE A 68 -1.16 1.40 -4.43
C PHE A 68 -2.07 0.99 -5.57
N ARG A 69 -1.49 0.32 -6.54
CA ARG A 69 -2.25 -0.24 -7.65
C ARG A 69 -1.85 -1.69 -7.80
N SER A 70 -2.83 -2.58 -7.90
CA SER A 70 -2.54 -3.98 -8.14
C SER A 70 -2.19 -4.17 -9.61
N ASP A 71 -1.39 -5.18 -9.90
CA ASP A 71 -0.99 -5.47 -11.27
C ASP A 71 -2.01 -6.41 -11.93
N SER A 72 -1.72 -6.86 -13.13
CA SER A 72 -2.65 -7.70 -13.86
C SER A 72 -2.89 -9.06 -13.21
N GLN A 73 -2.00 -9.47 -12.31
CA GLN A 73 -2.17 -10.69 -11.54
C GLN A 73 -2.83 -10.40 -10.20
N GLY A 74 -3.26 -9.17 -9.99
CA GLY A 74 -3.88 -8.78 -8.74
C GLY A 74 -2.90 -8.54 -7.61
N HIS A 75 -1.62 -8.67 -7.88
CA HIS A 75 -0.61 -8.57 -6.83
C HIS A 75 -0.26 -7.13 -6.49
N PHE A 76 -0.02 -6.88 -5.23
CA PHE A 76 0.45 -5.58 -4.78
C PHE A 76 1.37 -5.74 -3.58
N GLU A 77 2.19 -4.75 -3.37
CA GLU A 77 3.02 -4.68 -2.18
C GLU A 77 3.14 -3.22 -1.81
N VAL A 78 2.85 -2.88 -0.57
CA VAL A 78 2.91 -1.50 -0.12
C VAL A 78 3.59 -1.43 1.24
N PRO A 79 4.62 -0.60 1.37
CA PRO A 79 5.32 -0.47 2.66
C PRO A 79 4.39 0.19 3.66
N LEU A 80 4.22 -0.41 4.81
CA LEU A 80 3.38 0.12 5.87
C LEU A 80 3.98 -0.27 7.21
N ALA A 81 3.98 0.62 8.14
CA ALA A 81 4.40 0.30 9.48
C ALA A 81 3.38 -0.65 10.09
N ARG A 82 3.78 -1.38 11.10
CA ARG A 82 2.85 -2.28 11.75
C ARG A 82 1.64 -1.49 12.25
N GLY A 83 0.50 -2.09 12.23
CA GLY A 83 -0.71 -1.43 12.70
C GLY A 83 -1.94 -1.90 11.96
N MET A 84 -3.04 -1.24 12.22
CA MET A 84 -4.33 -1.58 11.65
C MET A 84 -4.66 -0.55 10.57
N TYR A 85 -5.16 -1.03 9.45
CA TYR A 85 -5.45 -0.17 8.31
C TYR A 85 -6.73 -0.62 7.62
N VAL A 86 -7.25 0.25 6.76
CA VAL A 86 -8.39 -0.08 5.93
C VAL A 86 -7.97 0.13 4.48
N VAL A 87 -8.17 -0.87 3.65
CA VAL A 87 -7.87 -0.78 2.23
C VAL A 87 -9.17 -0.50 1.49
N VAL A 88 -9.20 0.60 0.77
CA VAL A 88 -10.42 1.06 0.09
C VAL A 88 -10.21 1.01 -1.41
N PRO A 89 -11.04 0.24 -2.14
CA PRO A 89 -10.93 0.21 -3.60
C PRO A 89 -11.25 1.56 -4.20
N GLY A 90 -10.54 1.91 -5.25
CA GLY A 90 -10.80 3.12 -5.99
C GLY A 90 -11.99 2.96 -6.91
N PRO A 91 -12.46 4.06 -7.48
CA PRO A 91 -13.65 4.01 -8.34
C PRO A 91 -13.45 3.26 -9.65
N ASP A 92 -12.21 2.99 -10.02
CA ASP A 92 -11.94 2.25 -11.24
C ASP A 92 -11.96 0.74 -11.02
N ALA A 93 -12.16 0.28 -9.81
CA ALA A 93 -12.16 -1.15 -9.54
C ALA A 93 -13.39 -1.81 -10.16
N PRO A 94 -13.20 -2.93 -10.87
CA PRO A 94 -14.32 -3.59 -11.54
C PRO A 94 -15.13 -4.46 -10.58
N ILE A 95 -15.66 -3.84 -9.56
CA ILE A 95 -16.44 -4.50 -8.52
C ILE A 95 -17.64 -3.60 -8.20
N ILE A 96 -18.62 -4.19 -7.56
CA ILE A 96 -19.80 -3.41 -7.23
C ILE A 96 -19.50 -2.54 -6.03
N SER A 97 -19.94 -1.30 -6.08
CA SER A 97 -19.81 -0.35 -4.97
C SER A 97 -18.44 -0.38 -4.32
N PRO A 98 -17.41 -0.01 -5.07
CA PRO A 98 -16.04 -0.15 -4.56
C PRO A 98 -15.84 0.42 -3.16
N LYS A 99 -16.32 1.62 -2.92
CA LYS A 99 -16.07 2.24 -1.66
C LYS A 99 -16.71 1.49 -0.50
N ALA A 100 -17.80 0.81 -0.74
CA ALA A 100 -18.48 0.07 0.30
C ALA A 100 -17.79 -1.25 0.62
N GLN A 101 -16.80 -1.63 -0.16
CA GLN A 101 -16.10 -2.89 0.05
C GLN A 101 -14.73 -2.69 0.68
N ALA A 102 -14.58 -1.67 1.52
CA ALA A 102 -13.33 -1.47 2.23
C ALA A 102 -13.02 -2.69 3.10
N LYS A 103 -11.75 -3.01 3.21
CA LYS A 103 -11.30 -4.20 3.95
C LYS A 103 -10.35 -3.80 5.06
N ASP A 104 -10.55 -4.37 6.21
CA ASP A 104 -9.63 -4.15 7.34
C ASP A 104 -8.44 -5.07 7.19
N VAL A 105 -7.26 -4.56 7.42
CA VAL A 105 -6.04 -5.36 7.38
C VAL A 105 -5.18 -5.01 8.58
N VAL A 106 -4.36 -5.94 9.01
CA VAL A 106 -3.44 -5.71 10.11
C VAL A 106 -2.04 -6.05 9.62
N VAL A 107 -1.13 -5.10 9.72
CA VAL A 107 0.26 -5.31 9.34
C VAL A 107 1.03 -5.71 10.59
N GLY A 108 1.72 -6.84 10.51
CA GLY A 108 2.44 -7.38 11.65
C GLY A 108 3.73 -6.66 11.94
N PRO A 109 4.40 -7.04 13.01
CA PRO A 109 5.59 -6.31 13.50
C PRO A 109 6.86 -6.60 12.74
N LYS A 110 6.88 -7.55 11.84
CA LYS A 110 8.07 -7.87 11.09
C LYS A 110 7.77 -8.38 9.74
N GLY A 111 8.57 -8.01 8.79
CA GLY A 111 8.53 -8.55 7.43
C GLY A 111 7.25 -8.26 6.69
N LEU A 112 6.91 -9.16 5.79
CA LEU A 112 5.72 -8.99 4.98
C LEU A 112 4.52 -9.62 5.65
N THR A 113 3.41 -8.90 5.60
CA THR A 113 2.12 -9.47 6.00
C THR A 113 1.40 -9.78 4.69
N THR A 114 1.06 -11.02 4.47
CA THR A 114 0.44 -11.45 3.23
C THR A 114 -1.07 -11.59 3.40
N VAL A 115 -1.83 -11.03 2.47
CA VAL A 115 -3.28 -11.09 2.54
C VAL A 115 -3.87 -11.42 1.17
N LEU A 116 -5.07 -11.96 1.20
CA LEU A 116 -5.85 -12.15 0.00
C LEU A 116 -7.14 -11.37 0.19
N LEU A 117 -7.40 -10.42 -0.67
CA LEU A 117 -8.58 -9.58 -0.56
C LEU A 117 -9.57 -9.96 -1.66
N HIS A 118 -10.74 -10.38 -1.25
CA HIS A 118 -11.76 -10.83 -2.17
C HIS A 118 -12.89 -9.81 -2.22
N PHE A 119 -13.29 -9.45 -3.42
CA PHE A 119 -14.31 -8.42 -3.63
C PHE A 119 -15.46 -8.96 -4.46
N ASP A 120 -16.63 -8.39 -4.24
CA ASP A 120 -17.84 -8.82 -4.92
C ASP A 120 -18.00 -8.05 -6.22
N THR A 121 -18.20 -8.76 -7.31
CA THR A 121 -18.44 -8.13 -8.61
C THR A 121 -19.86 -7.62 -8.75
N GLY A 122 -20.78 -8.15 -7.99
CA GLY A 122 -22.18 -7.85 -8.15
C GLY A 122 -22.88 -8.70 -9.21
N ILE A 123 -22.16 -9.60 -9.84
CA ILE A 123 -22.78 -10.49 -10.82
C ILE A 123 -23.63 -11.52 -10.08
N ARG A 124 -24.86 -11.70 -10.52
CA ARG A 124 -25.79 -12.63 -9.89
C ARG A 124 -26.36 -13.60 -10.87
#